data_8460194b98f257db6d0889ddb143c628
#
_entry.id   8460194b98f257db6d0889ddb143c628
#
_cell.length_a   1.000
_cell.length_b   1.000
_cell.length_c   1.000
_cell.angle_alpha   90.00
_cell.angle_beta   90.00
_cell.angle_gamma   90.00
#
_symmetry.space_group_name_H-M   'P 1'
#
loop_
_entity.id
_entity.type
_entity.pdbx_description
1 polymer ?
#
loop_
_entity_poly.entity_id
_entity_poly.type
_entity_poly.pdbx_seq_one_letter_code
_entity_poly.pdbx_strand_id
1 'polypeptide(L)'
;MIIDIHTHIWAGRYESDKQELMKAAELYDIYRIYVSALKSYYPDEAEISELNFEVAKFIKEQPDIIGGFCYINPSNKDALDVLKKGIEEQDMEGMKLWVAAYCDDPKVFPLVEKCIGYNIPILIHAFHKAVGQLDNESIGSHVANLARRYPEAKLLMAHLGGNAYNGIKSIRSCPNVWVDISGSIFRRDDVDYTKKLIGTDRIVFGTDMPGSYFTNFGQIEDADLTSEEKQLVYSGNTLKILDRKGRIL
;
A
#
# COMPACT_ATOMS: atom_id res chain seq x y z
N MET A 1 -12.03 -1.58 15.19
CA MET A 1 -10.73 -2.13 14.75
C MET A 1 -10.21 -1.30 13.61
N ILE A 2 -8.93 -0.92 13.62
CA ILE A 2 -8.28 -0.10 12.58
C ILE A 2 -7.06 -0.86 12.07
N ILE A 3 -6.88 -0.90 10.75
CA ILE A 3 -5.71 -1.49 10.09
C ILE A 3 -5.15 -0.46 9.11
N ASP A 4 -3.90 -0.04 9.33
CA ASP A 4 -3.15 0.79 8.39
C ASP A 4 -2.42 -0.12 7.40
N ILE A 5 -2.90 -0.15 6.15
CA ILE A 5 -2.33 -1.05 5.12
C ILE A 5 -1.13 -0.46 4.40
N HIS A 6 -0.82 0.81 4.62
CA HIS A 6 0.23 1.51 3.88
C HIS A 6 0.94 2.57 4.72
N THR A 7 2.12 2.25 5.21
CA THR A 7 3.03 3.24 5.78
C THR A 7 4.50 2.85 5.53
N HIS A 8 5.43 3.72 5.89
CA HIS A 8 6.84 3.55 5.62
C HIS A 8 7.72 3.81 6.85
N ILE A 9 8.87 3.11 6.88
CA ILE A 9 10.05 3.50 7.65
C ILE A 9 11.16 3.88 6.68
N TRP A 10 11.92 4.92 6.99
CA TRP A 10 12.90 5.48 6.06
C TRP A 10 14.32 5.21 6.51
N ALA A 11 15.19 4.84 5.57
CA ALA A 11 16.63 4.70 5.85
C ALA A 11 17.19 5.98 6.50
N GLY A 12 17.97 5.79 7.56
CA GLY A 12 18.49 6.88 8.38
C GLY A 12 17.55 7.38 9.50
N ARG A 13 16.29 6.91 9.53
CA ARG A 13 15.29 7.26 10.56
C ARG A 13 14.55 6.05 11.13
N TYR A 14 15.01 4.84 10.90
CA TYR A 14 14.26 3.62 11.25
C TYR A 14 13.76 3.63 12.70
N GLU A 15 14.62 3.93 13.67
CA GLU A 15 14.23 3.89 15.08
C GLU A 15 13.19 4.96 15.45
N SER A 16 13.34 6.18 14.92
CA SER A 16 12.35 7.25 15.17
C SER A 16 11.02 6.95 14.49
N ASP A 17 11.04 6.46 13.24
CA ASP A 17 9.83 6.10 12.50
C ASP A 17 9.09 4.94 13.19
N LYS A 18 9.82 3.89 13.64
CA LYS A 18 9.26 2.78 14.43
C LYS A 18 8.59 3.26 15.73
N GLN A 19 9.27 4.14 16.47
CA GLN A 19 8.73 4.71 17.71
C GLN A 19 7.45 5.51 17.45
N GLU A 20 7.41 6.32 16.38
CA GLU A 20 6.22 7.08 16.00
C GLU A 20 5.06 6.16 15.60
N LEU A 21 5.31 5.09 14.86
CA LEU A 21 4.29 4.10 14.49
C LEU A 21 3.73 3.38 15.72
N MET A 22 4.58 2.96 16.65
CA MET A 22 4.13 2.30 17.89
C MET A 22 3.33 3.26 18.78
N LYS A 23 3.76 4.51 18.89
CA LYS A 23 3.00 5.56 19.61
C LYS A 23 1.64 5.82 18.95
N ALA A 24 1.58 5.83 17.62
CA ALA A 24 0.32 5.98 16.92
C ALA A 24 -0.60 4.77 17.13
N ALA A 25 -0.04 3.55 17.13
CA ALA A 25 -0.79 2.32 17.41
C ALA A 25 -1.47 2.39 18.79
N GLU A 26 -0.75 2.84 19.81
CA GLU A 26 -1.30 3.02 21.15
C GLU A 26 -2.33 4.16 21.21
N LEU A 27 -2.01 5.33 20.62
CA LEU A 27 -2.86 6.53 20.69
C LEU A 27 -4.22 6.35 19.99
N TYR A 28 -4.24 5.64 18.86
CA TYR A 28 -5.41 5.48 18.01
C TYR A 28 -6.03 4.09 18.05
N ASP A 29 -5.57 3.21 18.94
CA ASP A 29 -6.02 1.81 19.04
C ASP A 29 -5.94 1.08 17.70
N ILE A 30 -4.77 1.20 17.01
CA ILE A 30 -4.56 0.56 15.72
C ILE A 30 -4.18 -0.90 15.93
N TYR A 31 -4.98 -1.76 15.38
CA TYR A 31 -4.81 -3.21 15.50
C TYR A 31 -3.61 -3.75 14.71
N ARG A 32 -3.37 -3.21 13.50
CA ARG A 32 -2.26 -3.67 12.64
C ARG A 32 -1.78 -2.56 11.72
N ILE A 33 -0.47 -2.54 11.48
CA ILE A 33 0.20 -1.57 10.61
C ILE A 33 1.07 -2.33 9.61
N TYR A 34 0.86 -2.09 8.31
CA TYR A 34 1.67 -2.69 7.25
C TYR A 34 2.73 -1.72 6.76
N VAL A 35 4.00 -2.14 6.86
CA VAL A 35 5.17 -1.31 6.65
C VAL A 35 5.97 -1.77 5.45
N SER A 36 6.54 -0.85 4.68
CA SER A 36 7.68 -1.09 3.79
C SER A 36 8.76 -0.05 4.05
N ALA A 37 10.03 -0.44 3.89
CA ALA A 37 11.16 0.49 4.08
C ALA A 37 11.56 1.11 2.74
N LEU A 38 11.89 2.41 2.75
CA LEU A 38 12.26 3.17 1.56
C LEU A 38 13.55 3.98 1.77
N LYS A 39 14.25 4.28 0.65
CA LYS A 39 15.45 5.13 0.62
C LYS A 39 15.59 5.85 -0.72
N SER A 40 16.16 5.20 -1.73
CA SER A 40 16.35 5.78 -3.05
C SER A 40 15.26 5.39 -4.04
N TYR A 41 15.11 6.18 -5.11
CA TYR A 41 14.13 5.89 -6.18
C TYR A 41 14.50 4.66 -7.01
N TYR A 42 15.79 4.35 -7.12
CA TYR A 42 16.32 3.26 -7.95
C TYR A 42 17.29 2.40 -7.11
N PRO A 43 16.78 1.69 -6.07
CA PRO A 43 17.62 0.89 -5.19
C PRO A 43 18.24 -0.29 -5.95
N ASP A 44 19.50 -0.56 -5.70
CA ASP A 44 20.16 -1.77 -6.15
C ASP A 44 19.79 -2.99 -5.27
N GLU A 45 20.37 -4.14 -5.60
CA GLU A 45 20.12 -5.41 -4.90
C GLU A 45 20.51 -5.33 -3.42
N ALA A 46 21.62 -4.67 -3.11
CA ALA A 46 22.11 -4.52 -1.74
C ALA A 46 21.19 -3.62 -0.91
N GLU A 47 20.77 -2.49 -1.48
CA GLU A 47 19.82 -1.57 -0.82
C GLU A 47 18.46 -2.25 -0.59
N ILE A 48 17.92 -2.97 -1.57
CA ILE A 48 16.65 -3.73 -1.42
C ILE A 48 16.78 -4.77 -0.30
N SER A 49 17.90 -5.48 -0.23
CA SER A 49 18.13 -6.47 0.82
C SER A 49 18.16 -5.83 2.22
N GLU A 50 18.83 -4.69 2.38
CA GLU A 50 18.89 -3.92 3.63
C GLU A 50 17.49 -3.45 4.05
N LEU A 51 16.74 -2.84 3.12
CA LEU A 51 15.41 -2.30 3.38
C LEU A 51 14.42 -3.40 3.84
N ASN A 52 14.37 -4.52 3.14
CA ASN A 52 13.50 -5.62 3.51
C ASN A 52 13.94 -6.31 4.81
N PHE A 53 15.23 -6.34 5.11
CA PHE A 53 15.74 -6.84 6.39
C PHE A 53 15.23 -6.00 7.57
N GLU A 54 15.22 -4.66 7.45
CA GLU A 54 14.71 -3.78 8.51
C GLU A 54 13.20 -3.95 8.74
N VAL A 55 12.42 -4.19 7.68
CA VAL A 55 11.00 -4.54 7.81
C VAL A 55 10.83 -5.88 8.52
N ALA A 56 11.57 -6.91 8.11
CA ALA A 56 11.53 -8.24 8.74
C ALA A 56 11.93 -8.18 10.23
N LYS A 57 12.93 -7.36 10.57
CA LYS A 57 13.33 -7.10 11.95
C LYS A 57 12.18 -6.47 12.76
N PHE A 58 11.51 -5.47 12.21
CA PHE A 58 10.40 -4.80 12.88
C PHE A 58 9.19 -5.73 13.08
N ILE A 59 8.88 -6.59 12.10
CA ILE A 59 7.85 -7.64 12.26
C ILE A 59 8.18 -8.54 13.45
N LYS A 60 9.44 -8.99 13.58
CA LYS A 60 9.88 -9.86 14.69
C LYS A 60 9.87 -9.14 16.04
N GLU A 61 10.14 -7.85 16.08
CA GLU A 61 10.10 -7.03 17.28
C GLU A 61 8.66 -6.79 17.77
N GLN A 62 7.68 -6.70 16.85
CA GLN A 62 6.28 -6.35 17.13
C GLN A 62 5.30 -7.24 16.31
N PRO A 63 5.32 -8.57 16.48
CA PRO A 63 4.62 -9.51 15.60
C PRO A 63 3.09 -9.38 15.61
N ASP A 64 2.52 -8.87 16.69
CA ASP A 64 1.07 -8.73 16.85
C ASP A 64 0.55 -7.45 16.18
N ILE A 65 1.41 -6.42 16.01
CA ILE A 65 1.01 -5.11 15.50
C ILE A 65 1.55 -4.87 14.09
N ILE A 66 2.78 -5.30 13.79
CA ILE A 66 3.45 -4.99 12.53
C ILE A 66 3.33 -6.14 11.53
N GLY A 67 2.86 -5.81 10.33
CA GLY A 67 2.99 -6.59 9.12
C GLY A 67 3.95 -5.91 8.15
N GLY A 68 4.30 -6.56 7.04
CA GLY A 68 5.21 -5.97 6.08
C GLY A 68 4.87 -6.26 4.64
N PHE A 69 5.24 -5.33 3.75
CA PHE A 69 5.23 -5.51 2.31
C PHE A 69 6.66 -5.49 1.78
N CYS A 70 7.01 -6.53 1.02
CA CYS A 70 8.31 -6.69 0.42
C CYS A 70 8.53 -5.63 -0.67
N TYR A 71 9.46 -4.69 -0.44
CA TYR A 71 9.79 -3.69 -1.45
C TYR A 71 10.67 -4.30 -2.53
N ILE A 72 10.31 -4.08 -3.80
CA ILE A 72 10.95 -4.66 -4.97
C ILE A 72 11.32 -3.57 -5.97
N ASN A 73 12.57 -3.63 -6.49
CA ASN A 73 12.91 -2.99 -7.75
C ASN A 73 12.84 -4.03 -8.88
N PRO A 74 11.86 -3.94 -9.80
CA PRO A 74 11.68 -4.93 -10.87
C PRO A 74 12.85 -5.02 -11.85
N SER A 75 13.76 -4.05 -11.85
CA SER A 75 14.94 -4.04 -12.71
C SER A 75 16.14 -4.81 -12.14
N ASN A 76 16.11 -5.18 -10.85
CA ASN A 76 17.14 -6.00 -10.23
C ASN A 76 17.01 -7.46 -10.70
N LYS A 77 18.15 -8.13 -10.87
CA LYS A 77 18.18 -9.51 -11.39
C LYS A 77 17.59 -10.52 -10.42
N ASP A 78 17.68 -10.25 -9.13
CA ASP A 78 17.21 -11.08 -8.02
C ASP A 78 15.78 -10.75 -7.55
N ALA A 79 15.04 -9.89 -8.24
CA ALA A 79 13.73 -9.38 -7.83
C ALA A 79 12.73 -10.49 -7.43
N LEU A 80 12.68 -11.59 -8.19
CA LEU A 80 11.82 -12.75 -7.87
C LEU A 80 12.29 -13.51 -6.62
N ASP A 81 13.60 -13.65 -6.43
CA ASP A 81 14.16 -14.33 -5.26
C ASP A 81 13.95 -13.49 -3.99
N VAL A 82 14.08 -12.17 -4.11
CA VAL A 82 13.77 -11.23 -3.02
C VAL A 82 12.30 -11.34 -2.61
N LEU A 83 11.38 -11.33 -3.57
CA LEU A 83 9.95 -11.52 -3.27
C LEU A 83 9.69 -12.85 -2.58
N LYS A 84 10.24 -13.93 -3.09
CA LYS A 84 10.14 -15.27 -2.50
C LYS A 84 10.64 -15.28 -1.05
N LYS A 85 11.84 -14.75 -0.81
CA LYS A 85 12.43 -14.66 0.53
C LYS A 85 11.57 -13.82 1.48
N GLY A 86 11.04 -12.67 1.02
CA GLY A 86 10.16 -11.82 1.82
C GLY A 86 8.93 -12.56 2.31
N ILE A 87 8.29 -13.33 1.43
CA ILE A 87 7.04 -14.04 1.75
C ILE A 87 7.28 -15.35 2.51
N GLU A 88 8.27 -16.17 2.10
CA GLU A 88 8.47 -17.51 2.64
C GLU A 88 9.33 -17.53 3.91
N GLU A 89 10.22 -16.53 4.12
CA GLU A 89 11.21 -16.54 5.21
C GLU A 89 11.13 -15.32 6.15
N GLN A 90 10.48 -14.23 5.72
CA GLN A 90 10.48 -12.95 6.45
C GLN A 90 9.09 -12.50 6.91
N ASP A 91 8.09 -13.36 6.84
CA ASP A 91 6.70 -13.14 7.28
C ASP A 91 6.03 -11.90 6.64
N MET A 92 6.46 -11.51 5.43
CA MET A 92 5.83 -10.43 4.69
C MET A 92 4.55 -10.91 4.00
N GLU A 93 3.57 -10.01 3.87
CA GLU A 93 2.21 -10.37 3.47
C GLU A 93 1.78 -9.70 2.14
N GLY A 94 2.70 -9.06 1.44
CA GLY A 94 2.45 -8.41 0.17
C GLY A 94 3.73 -7.88 -0.48
N MET A 95 3.57 -7.30 -1.67
CA MET A 95 4.66 -6.67 -2.42
C MET A 95 4.43 -5.16 -2.51
N LYS A 96 5.49 -4.36 -2.37
CA LYS A 96 5.49 -2.90 -2.63
C LYS A 96 6.23 -2.60 -3.92
N LEU A 97 5.58 -1.83 -4.80
CA LEU A 97 6.21 -1.17 -5.95
C LEU A 97 6.21 0.34 -5.72
N TRP A 98 7.34 0.99 -6.01
CA TRP A 98 7.47 2.44 -5.90
C TRP A 98 7.74 3.05 -7.29
N VAL A 99 8.82 3.81 -7.49
CA VAL A 99 9.09 4.59 -8.72
C VAL A 99 10.23 4.02 -9.58
N ALA A 100 10.74 2.83 -9.24
CA ALA A 100 11.84 2.23 -9.99
C ALA A 100 11.42 1.73 -11.38
N ALA A 101 10.15 1.42 -11.57
CA ALA A 101 9.54 1.06 -12.85
C ALA A 101 8.05 1.42 -12.85
N TYR A 102 7.46 1.63 -14.01
CA TYR A 102 6.00 1.66 -14.13
C TYR A 102 5.42 0.31 -13.71
N CYS A 103 4.28 0.32 -13.01
CA CYS A 103 3.67 -0.93 -12.55
C CYS A 103 3.19 -1.84 -13.69
N ASP A 104 2.96 -1.31 -14.88
CA ASP A 104 2.59 -2.05 -16.10
C ASP A 104 3.78 -2.31 -17.03
N ASP A 105 5.04 -2.07 -16.58
CA ASP A 105 6.23 -2.49 -17.31
C ASP A 105 6.32 -4.03 -17.36
N PRO A 106 6.69 -4.63 -18.51
CA PRO A 106 6.86 -6.09 -18.64
C PRO A 106 7.75 -6.75 -17.60
N LYS A 107 8.73 -6.02 -17.04
CA LYS A 107 9.59 -6.51 -15.94
C LYS A 107 8.81 -6.82 -14.65
N VAL A 108 7.65 -6.18 -14.46
CA VAL A 108 6.78 -6.39 -13.29
C VAL A 108 5.94 -7.66 -13.43
N PHE A 109 5.65 -8.13 -14.65
CA PHE A 109 4.71 -9.22 -14.88
C PHE A 109 5.05 -10.52 -14.16
N PRO A 110 6.30 -11.03 -14.18
CA PRO A 110 6.64 -12.25 -13.42
C PRO A 110 6.42 -12.10 -11.90
N LEU A 111 6.63 -10.90 -11.35
CA LEU A 111 6.38 -10.59 -9.94
C LEU A 111 4.89 -10.62 -9.63
N VAL A 112 4.05 -10.06 -10.51
CA VAL A 112 2.58 -10.10 -10.38
C VAL A 112 2.07 -11.53 -10.40
N GLU A 113 2.54 -12.35 -11.35
CA GLU A 113 2.19 -13.77 -11.45
C GLU A 113 2.57 -14.53 -10.18
N LYS A 114 3.73 -14.21 -9.59
CA LYS A 114 4.16 -14.80 -8.32
C LYS A 114 3.26 -14.36 -7.16
N CYS A 115 2.87 -13.06 -7.10
CA CYS A 115 1.93 -12.55 -6.09
C CYS A 115 0.54 -13.20 -6.21
N ILE A 116 0.06 -13.42 -7.43
CA ILE A 116 -1.19 -14.18 -7.66
C ILE A 116 -1.06 -15.60 -7.09
N GLY A 117 0.05 -16.28 -7.37
CA GLY A 117 0.32 -17.63 -6.85
C GLY A 117 0.37 -17.70 -5.32
N TYR A 118 0.85 -16.66 -4.66
CA TYR A 118 0.84 -16.52 -3.20
C TYR A 118 -0.48 -15.99 -2.63
N ASN A 119 -1.40 -15.52 -3.48
CA ASN A 119 -2.65 -14.85 -3.09
C ASN A 119 -2.45 -13.60 -2.23
N ILE A 120 -1.36 -12.85 -2.47
CA ILE A 120 -0.98 -11.63 -1.73
C ILE A 120 -1.25 -10.35 -2.51
N PRO A 121 -1.49 -9.20 -1.84
CA PRO A 121 -1.69 -7.91 -2.48
C PRO A 121 -0.38 -7.30 -3.00
N ILE A 122 -0.56 -6.39 -3.96
CA ILE A 122 0.50 -5.55 -4.53
C ILE A 122 0.17 -4.10 -4.24
N LEU A 123 0.91 -3.47 -3.34
CA LEU A 123 0.82 -2.04 -3.05
C LEU A 123 1.63 -1.26 -4.09
N ILE A 124 0.95 -0.45 -4.87
CA ILE A 124 1.51 0.32 -5.98
C ILE A 124 1.47 1.80 -5.66
N HIS A 125 2.64 2.44 -5.54
CA HIS A 125 2.70 3.89 -5.56
C HIS A 125 2.18 4.40 -6.90
N ALA A 126 1.15 5.22 -6.87
CA ALA A 126 0.58 5.87 -8.06
C ALA A 126 0.28 7.33 -7.74
N PHE A 127 0.93 8.24 -8.45
CA PHE A 127 0.83 9.65 -8.12
C PHE A 127 0.82 10.52 -9.37
N HIS A 128 -0.33 11.07 -9.72
CA HIS A 128 -0.48 12.00 -10.85
C HIS A 128 -0.18 13.43 -10.39
N LYS A 129 0.90 14.00 -10.89
CA LYS A 129 1.36 15.37 -10.60
C LYS A 129 1.07 16.30 -11.77
N ALA A 130 0.70 17.53 -11.47
CA ALA A 130 0.58 18.58 -12.49
C ALA A 130 1.96 19.08 -12.97
N VAL A 131 2.95 19.05 -12.07
CA VAL A 131 4.37 19.43 -12.34
C VAL A 131 5.27 18.49 -11.54
N GLY A 132 6.46 18.20 -12.09
CA GLY A 132 7.46 17.38 -11.40
C GLY A 132 7.10 15.89 -11.31
N GLN A 133 6.37 15.36 -12.31
CA GLN A 133 6.18 13.92 -12.44
C GLN A 133 7.54 13.23 -12.52
N LEU A 134 7.78 12.22 -11.69
CA LEU A 134 9.03 11.47 -11.74
C LEU A 134 9.03 10.51 -12.92
N ASP A 135 10.22 10.20 -13.44
CA ASP A 135 10.39 9.11 -14.40
C ASP A 135 9.94 7.79 -13.76
N ASN A 136 9.23 6.97 -14.52
CA ASN A 136 8.68 5.69 -14.07
C ASN A 136 7.67 5.75 -12.89
N GLU A 137 7.22 6.94 -12.49
CA GLU A 137 6.17 7.08 -11.48
C GLU A 137 4.81 6.70 -12.08
N SER A 138 4.24 5.64 -11.55
CA SER A 138 2.93 5.15 -12.01
C SER A 138 1.81 6.14 -11.74
N ILE A 139 0.81 6.14 -12.59
CA ILE A 139 -0.46 6.87 -12.41
C ILE A 139 -1.63 5.89 -12.57
N GLY A 140 -2.84 6.32 -12.30
CA GLY A 140 -4.03 5.46 -12.35
C GLY A 140 -4.24 4.68 -13.66
N SER A 141 -3.81 5.22 -14.83
CA SER A 141 -3.90 4.50 -16.10
C SER A 141 -2.95 3.29 -16.18
N HIS A 142 -1.73 3.38 -15.62
CA HIS A 142 -0.80 2.25 -15.54
C HIS A 142 -1.38 1.15 -14.63
N VAL A 143 -1.94 1.53 -13.47
CA VAL A 143 -2.62 0.57 -12.58
C VAL A 143 -3.80 -0.11 -13.29
N ALA A 144 -4.60 0.65 -14.05
CA ALA A 144 -5.73 0.11 -14.82
C ALA A 144 -5.27 -0.84 -15.95
N ASN A 145 -4.13 -0.57 -16.60
CA ASN A 145 -3.54 -1.47 -17.60
C ASN A 145 -3.13 -2.79 -16.95
N LEU A 146 -2.43 -2.73 -15.82
CA LEU A 146 -2.03 -3.92 -15.07
C LEU A 146 -3.25 -4.73 -14.58
N ALA A 147 -4.27 -4.05 -14.05
CA ALA A 147 -5.50 -4.66 -13.55
C ALA A 147 -6.26 -5.44 -14.63
N ARG A 148 -6.35 -4.89 -15.84
CA ARG A 148 -7.01 -5.56 -16.97
C ARG A 148 -6.20 -6.75 -17.49
N ARG A 149 -4.87 -6.68 -17.39
CA ARG A 149 -3.98 -7.77 -17.79
C ARG A 149 -4.05 -8.95 -16.82
N TYR A 150 -4.17 -8.65 -15.52
CA TYR A 150 -4.18 -9.63 -14.44
C TYR A 150 -5.42 -9.45 -13.55
N PRO A 151 -6.60 -9.88 -14.02
CA PRO A 151 -7.85 -9.69 -13.26
C PRO A 151 -7.88 -10.45 -11.93
N GLU A 152 -7.02 -11.45 -11.75
CA GLU A 152 -6.86 -12.21 -10.49
C GLU A 152 -5.96 -11.52 -9.47
N ALA A 153 -5.15 -10.53 -9.90
CA ALA A 153 -4.25 -9.83 -9.01
C ALA A 153 -5.01 -8.92 -8.04
N LYS A 154 -4.59 -8.89 -6.78
CA LYS A 154 -5.08 -7.96 -5.76
C LYS A 154 -4.22 -6.70 -5.80
N LEU A 155 -4.69 -5.65 -6.45
CA LEU A 155 -3.93 -4.41 -6.63
C LEU A 155 -4.42 -3.35 -5.65
N LEU A 156 -3.48 -2.72 -4.94
CA LEU A 156 -3.74 -1.59 -4.05
C LEU A 156 -3.06 -0.35 -4.61
N MET A 157 -3.85 0.57 -5.18
CA MET A 157 -3.37 1.84 -5.69
C MET A 157 -3.27 2.84 -4.56
N ALA A 158 -2.06 3.31 -4.28
CA ALA A 158 -1.80 4.29 -3.24
C ALA A 158 -2.30 5.71 -3.60
N HIS A 159 -2.59 6.50 -2.55
CA HIS A 159 -2.80 7.95 -2.63
C HIS A 159 -3.98 8.39 -3.50
N LEU A 160 -5.02 7.55 -3.65
CA LEU A 160 -6.11 7.79 -4.62
C LEU A 160 -5.56 8.10 -6.04
N GLY A 161 -4.32 7.66 -6.34
CA GLY A 161 -3.60 7.96 -7.57
C GLY A 161 -2.99 9.36 -7.64
N GLY A 162 -2.76 10.03 -6.47
CA GLY A 162 -2.20 11.39 -6.35
C GLY A 162 -3.17 12.51 -6.71
N ASN A 163 -4.14 12.22 -7.55
CA ASN A 163 -5.27 13.07 -7.89
C ASN A 163 -6.51 12.17 -8.02
N ALA A 164 -7.40 12.21 -7.03
CA ALA A 164 -8.56 11.32 -6.96
C ALA A 164 -9.39 11.35 -8.24
N TYR A 165 -9.61 12.53 -8.84
CA TYR A 165 -10.39 12.65 -10.07
C TYR A 165 -9.81 11.80 -11.21
N ASN A 166 -8.52 11.90 -11.47
CA ASN A 166 -7.86 11.16 -12.55
C ASN A 166 -7.59 9.69 -12.17
N GLY A 167 -7.10 9.47 -10.96
CA GLY A 167 -6.74 8.13 -10.47
C GLY A 167 -7.95 7.20 -10.42
N ILE A 168 -8.99 7.61 -9.71
CA ILE A 168 -10.21 6.79 -9.52
C ILE A 168 -10.97 6.58 -10.83
N LYS A 169 -11.06 7.62 -11.67
CA LYS A 169 -11.69 7.48 -12.98
C LYS A 169 -11.00 6.41 -13.84
N SER A 170 -9.68 6.34 -13.79
CA SER A 170 -8.89 5.38 -14.57
C SER A 170 -9.17 3.93 -14.17
N ILE A 171 -9.38 3.65 -12.88
CA ILE A 171 -9.56 2.29 -12.34
C ILE A 171 -11.04 1.92 -12.10
N ARG A 172 -11.98 2.76 -12.52
CA ARG A 172 -13.41 2.57 -12.26
C ARG A 172 -13.92 1.19 -12.70
N SER A 173 -13.48 0.71 -13.87
CA SER A 173 -13.87 -0.59 -14.43
C SER A 173 -12.98 -1.76 -14.01
N CYS A 174 -12.10 -1.58 -13.02
CA CYS A 174 -11.14 -2.57 -12.56
C CYS A 174 -11.53 -3.05 -11.15
N PRO A 175 -12.37 -4.09 -11.01
CA PRO A 175 -12.91 -4.53 -9.71
C PRO A 175 -11.84 -5.12 -8.77
N ASN A 176 -10.69 -5.49 -9.30
CA ASN A 176 -9.54 -6.02 -8.58
C ASN A 176 -8.55 -4.94 -8.10
N VAL A 177 -8.96 -3.65 -8.12
CA VAL A 177 -8.16 -2.53 -7.61
C VAL A 177 -8.87 -1.93 -6.40
N TRP A 178 -8.18 -1.92 -5.26
CA TRP A 178 -8.49 -1.13 -4.06
C TRP A 178 -7.65 0.14 -4.05
N VAL A 179 -8.06 1.12 -3.26
CA VAL A 179 -7.34 2.39 -3.14
C VAL A 179 -7.19 2.79 -1.69
N ASP A 180 -6.03 3.32 -1.31
CA ASP A 180 -5.87 3.95 -0.01
C ASP A 180 -5.98 5.47 -0.10
N ILE A 181 -6.27 6.07 1.04
CA ILE A 181 -6.49 7.52 1.19
C ILE A 181 -5.24 8.27 1.63
N SER A 182 -4.08 7.62 1.64
CA SER A 182 -2.82 8.21 2.08
C SER A 182 -2.27 9.25 1.11
N GLY A 183 -1.14 9.85 1.46
CA GLY A 183 -0.39 10.77 0.60
C GLY A 183 -0.40 12.20 1.11
N SER A 184 0.07 13.13 0.28
CA SER A 184 0.30 14.53 0.64
C SER A 184 -0.72 15.52 0.09
N ILE A 185 -1.70 15.06 -0.69
CA ILE A 185 -2.75 15.89 -1.26
C ILE A 185 -4.09 15.44 -0.67
N PHE A 186 -4.70 16.32 0.09
CA PHE A 186 -5.97 16.07 0.76
C PHE A 186 -7.00 17.10 0.29
N ARG A 187 -8.12 16.61 -0.25
CA ARG A 187 -9.28 17.42 -0.58
C ARG A 187 -10.49 16.88 0.15
N ARG A 188 -11.32 17.78 0.64
CA ARG A 188 -12.52 17.44 1.42
C ARG A 188 -13.38 16.35 0.77
N ASP A 189 -13.57 16.43 -0.56
CA ASP A 189 -14.54 15.57 -1.26
C ASP A 189 -13.90 14.34 -1.91
N ASP A 190 -12.60 14.07 -1.69
CA ASP A 190 -11.87 12.98 -2.38
C ASP A 190 -12.41 11.60 -2.01
N VAL A 191 -12.78 11.36 -0.75
CA VAL A 191 -13.36 10.09 -0.28
C VAL A 191 -14.78 9.92 -0.84
N ASP A 192 -15.61 10.97 -0.81
CA ASP A 192 -16.98 10.95 -1.32
C ASP A 192 -17.02 10.73 -2.84
N TYR A 193 -16.11 11.39 -3.55
CA TYR A 193 -15.93 11.18 -4.99
C TYR A 193 -15.52 9.73 -5.28
N THR A 194 -14.60 9.18 -4.50
CA THR A 194 -14.14 7.81 -4.65
C THR A 194 -15.27 6.82 -4.37
N LYS A 195 -15.99 6.96 -3.26
CA LYS A 195 -17.17 6.18 -2.92
C LYS A 195 -18.19 6.17 -4.06
N LYS A 196 -18.49 7.34 -4.63
CA LYS A 196 -19.47 7.50 -5.73
C LYS A 196 -19.05 6.71 -6.99
N LEU A 197 -17.77 6.60 -7.30
CA LEU A 197 -17.31 5.99 -8.54
C LEU A 197 -17.01 4.49 -8.43
N ILE A 198 -16.48 4.05 -7.28
CA ILE A 198 -16.00 2.67 -7.13
C ILE A 198 -16.60 1.92 -5.94
N GLY A 199 -17.43 2.57 -5.12
CA GLY A 199 -17.99 1.97 -3.91
C GLY A 199 -17.03 2.03 -2.72
N THR A 200 -17.59 1.99 -1.51
CA THR A 200 -16.83 2.01 -0.25
C THR A 200 -16.04 0.71 -0.03
N ASP A 201 -16.50 -0.39 -0.61
CA ASP A 201 -15.90 -1.72 -0.52
C ASP A 201 -14.51 -1.85 -1.17
N ARG A 202 -14.08 -0.81 -1.89
CA ARG A 202 -12.73 -0.72 -2.50
C ARG A 202 -11.86 0.40 -1.93
N ILE A 203 -12.27 1.05 -0.84
CA ILE A 203 -11.47 2.06 -0.14
C ILE A 203 -10.87 1.43 1.12
N VAL A 204 -9.59 1.65 1.37
CA VAL A 204 -8.88 1.17 2.55
C VAL A 204 -8.18 2.32 3.27
N PHE A 205 -7.93 2.14 4.57
CA PHE A 205 -7.18 3.08 5.37
C PHE A 205 -5.67 2.85 5.20
N GLY A 206 -4.94 3.91 4.93
CA GLY A 206 -3.48 3.94 4.83
C GLY A 206 -2.97 5.34 5.12
N THR A 207 -1.75 5.47 5.64
CA THR A 207 -1.19 6.75 6.08
C THR A 207 0.02 7.24 5.30
N ASP A 208 0.77 6.35 4.64
CA ASP A 208 2.02 6.63 3.91
C ASP A 208 3.19 7.04 4.81
N MET A 209 2.94 7.86 5.83
CA MET A 209 3.97 8.44 6.69
C MET A 209 3.60 8.29 8.18
N PRO A 210 4.58 8.03 9.06
CA PRO A 210 4.33 7.86 10.50
C PRO A 210 3.59 9.02 11.16
N GLY A 211 3.80 10.25 10.70
CA GLY A 211 3.15 11.46 11.25
C GLY A 211 1.79 11.83 10.65
N SER A 212 1.25 11.05 9.70
CA SER A 212 0.06 11.46 8.93
C SER A 212 -1.28 11.02 9.51
N TYR A 213 -1.31 10.28 10.61
CA TYR A 213 -2.52 9.65 11.16
C TYR A 213 -3.67 10.66 11.38
N PHE A 214 -3.40 11.79 12.02
CA PHE A 214 -4.44 12.79 12.28
C PHE A 214 -5.16 13.23 10.99
N THR A 215 -4.42 13.47 9.93
CA THR A 215 -5.00 13.93 8.65
C THR A 215 -5.82 12.82 8.00
N ASN A 216 -5.33 11.58 8.00
CA ASN A 216 -6.02 10.45 7.36
C ASN A 216 -7.28 10.06 8.13
N PHE A 217 -7.27 10.11 9.47
CA PHE A 217 -8.50 9.96 10.25
C PHE A 217 -9.51 11.07 9.93
N GLY A 218 -9.06 12.33 9.86
CA GLY A 218 -9.89 13.46 9.51
C GLY A 218 -10.61 13.31 8.18
N GLN A 219 -9.95 12.75 7.16
CA GLN A 219 -10.58 12.47 5.86
C GLN A 219 -11.75 11.48 5.95
N ILE A 220 -11.62 10.43 6.77
CA ILE A 220 -12.68 9.43 6.95
C ILE A 220 -13.81 9.99 7.81
N GLU A 221 -13.48 10.74 8.86
CA GLU A 221 -14.48 11.29 9.77
C GLU A 221 -15.30 12.42 9.13
N ASP A 222 -14.72 13.21 8.22
CA ASP A 222 -15.39 14.31 7.50
C ASP A 222 -16.16 13.84 6.24
N ALA A 223 -15.93 12.60 5.77
CA ALA A 223 -16.61 12.04 4.60
C ALA A 223 -18.05 11.60 4.91
N ASP A 224 -18.93 11.62 3.89
CA ASP A 224 -20.30 11.11 3.96
C ASP A 224 -20.32 9.57 3.96
N LEU A 225 -19.86 9.00 5.08
CA LEU A 225 -19.81 7.56 5.32
C LEU A 225 -20.67 7.19 6.53
N THR A 226 -21.47 6.13 6.41
CA THR A 226 -22.11 5.52 7.57
C THR A 226 -21.08 4.85 8.49
N SER A 227 -21.47 4.53 9.72
CA SER A 227 -20.59 3.83 10.67
C SER A 227 -20.09 2.49 10.13
N GLU A 228 -20.96 1.77 9.41
CA GLU A 228 -20.62 0.49 8.75
C GLU A 228 -19.63 0.70 7.61
N GLU A 229 -19.79 1.75 6.81
CA GLU A 229 -18.87 2.12 5.73
C GLU A 229 -17.52 2.54 6.28
N LYS A 230 -17.46 3.33 7.38
CA LYS A 230 -16.20 3.65 8.06
C LYS A 230 -15.48 2.39 8.55
N GLN A 231 -16.21 1.42 9.12
CA GLN A 231 -15.61 0.15 9.52
C GLN A 231 -15.07 -0.67 8.34
N LEU A 232 -15.73 -0.64 7.18
CA LEU A 232 -15.19 -1.24 5.95
C LEU A 232 -13.86 -0.60 5.55
N VAL A 233 -13.79 0.75 5.54
CA VAL A 233 -12.57 1.48 5.19
C VAL A 233 -11.46 1.23 6.22
N TYR A 234 -11.75 1.32 7.51
CA TYR A 234 -10.76 1.16 8.56
C TYR A 234 -10.16 -0.25 8.64
N SER A 235 -10.92 -1.30 8.32
CA SER A 235 -10.39 -2.66 8.44
C SER A 235 -11.05 -3.70 7.53
N GLY A 236 -12.37 -3.63 7.33
CA GLY A 236 -13.11 -4.71 6.69
C GLY A 236 -12.61 -5.03 5.27
N ASN A 237 -12.26 -4.02 4.49
CA ASN A 237 -11.74 -4.19 3.14
C ASN A 237 -10.30 -4.72 3.15
N THR A 238 -9.44 -4.22 4.05
CA THR A 238 -8.07 -4.74 4.23
C THR A 238 -8.08 -6.22 4.57
N LEU A 239 -8.97 -6.66 5.47
CA LEU A 239 -9.11 -8.07 5.81
C LEU A 239 -9.54 -8.95 4.63
N LYS A 240 -10.37 -8.42 3.71
CA LYS A 240 -10.73 -9.12 2.47
C LYS A 240 -9.54 -9.25 1.52
N ILE A 241 -8.74 -8.18 1.38
CA ILE A 241 -7.56 -8.16 0.51
C ILE A 241 -6.52 -9.17 0.99
N LEU A 242 -6.25 -9.21 2.30
CA LEU A 242 -5.27 -10.10 2.93
C LEU A 242 -5.78 -11.53 3.13
N ASP A 243 -7.03 -11.82 2.76
CA ASP A 243 -7.70 -13.12 2.98
C ASP A 243 -7.64 -13.61 4.43
N ARG A 244 -7.72 -12.66 5.38
CA ARG A 244 -7.63 -12.92 6.83
C ARG A 244 -8.99 -13.10 7.50
N LYS A 245 -10.08 -13.31 6.75
CA LYS A 245 -11.38 -13.63 7.30
C LYS A 245 -11.29 -14.90 8.12
N GLY A 246 -11.47 -14.80 9.44
CA GLY A 246 -11.43 -15.93 10.37
C GLY A 246 -10.08 -16.20 11.06
N ARG A 247 -9.03 -15.39 10.80
CA ARG A 247 -7.76 -15.44 11.55
C ARG A 247 -7.67 -14.42 12.68
N ILE A 248 -8.70 -13.60 12.84
CA ILE A 248 -8.79 -12.58 13.89
C ILE A 248 -9.85 -13.08 14.90
N LEU A 249 -9.41 -13.81 15.87
CA LEU A 249 -10.07 -14.09 17.15
C LEU A 249 -9.06 -13.97 18.26
#